data_8cb4fb281ef95f0c17cf9e9519fcd82b
#
_entry.id   8cb4fb281ef95f0c17cf9e9519fcd82b
#
_cell.length_a   1.000
_cell.length_b   1.000
_cell.length_c   1.000
_cell.angle_alpha   90.00
_cell.angle_beta   90.00
_cell.angle_gamma   90.00
#
_symmetry.space_group_name_H-M   'P 1'
#
loop_
_entity.id
_entity.type
_entity.pdbx_description
1 polymer ?
#
loop_
_entity_poly.entity_id
_entity_poly.type
_entity_poly.pdbx_seq_one_letter_code
_entity_poly.pdbx_strand_id
1 'polypeptide(L)'
;MELQKQIEQYLLDSLEGDSSMDEDVVERFGERCKDALRKQFNGKKREFTLRMSAIGRPLCQQQMEKEGAKPEPLKPSLKLKFTYGDMIEALVMAVMEAAKVNIESFQEGVSHTTGSTTIKGTLDVIIDGKVYDIKSASQHAFKNKFSRSDGFAKIAEDDAFGYIAQGYLYSSAKDLPFGGWIAYNKETGDIAVCKAPASDAYKRSAIGKANKNIKALVDDVPFKRQFEKVKEKFRNKITGNYTIALNCRYCNFKTSCWGNEIVFRKNPRGASSKWYVGEPK
;
A
#
# COMPACT_ATOMS: atom_id res chain seq x y z
N MET A 1 15.28 -19.93 10.33
CA MET A 1 15.36 -18.67 11.18
C MET A 1 14.13 -17.84 10.81
N GLU A 2 13.57 -17.03 11.69
CA GLU A 2 12.49 -16.14 11.33
C GLU A 2 13.00 -15.04 10.40
N LEU A 3 12.28 -14.74 9.29
CA LEU A 3 12.69 -13.82 8.22
C LEU A 3 13.29 -12.49 8.73
N GLN A 4 12.59 -11.83 9.67
CA GLN A 4 13.08 -10.56 10.22
C GLN A 4 14.42 -10.71 10.92
N LYS A 5 14.58 -11.74 11.74
CA LYS A 5 15.84 -12.02 12.45
C LYS A 5 17.00 -12.36 11.49
N GLN A 6 16.70 -13.01 10.39
CA GLN A 6 17.72 -13.33 9.38
C GLN A 6 18.24 -12.07 8.70
N ILE A 7 17.35 -11.13 8.36
CA ILE A 7 17.71 -9.82 7.81
C ILE A 7 18.51 -9.00 8.83
N GLU A 8 18.00 -8.92 10.08
CA GLU A 8 18.66 -8.16 11.16
C GLU A 8 20.07 -8.71 11.44
N GLN A 9 20.23 -10.04 11.49
CA GLN A 9 21.53 -10.67 11.73
C GLN A 9 22.53 -10.31 10.62
N TYR A 10 22.14 -10.44 9.34
CA TYR A 10 23.02 -10.04 8.22
C TYR A 10 23.47 -8.57 8.33
N LEU A 11 22.56 -7.67 8.70
CA LEU A 11 22.87 -6.26 8.85
C LEU A 11 23.84 -6.00 10.01
N LEU A 12 23.70 -6.74 11.13
CA LEU A 12 24.64 -6.68 12.26
C LEU A 12 26.03 -7.19 11.85
N ASP A 13 26.10 -8.37 11.23
CA ASP A 13 27.35 -8.96 10.76
C ASP A 13 28.04 -8.03 9.76
N SER A 14 27.26 -7.33 8.92
CA SER A 14 27.80 -6.32 7.98
C SER A 14 28.36 -5.08 8.67
N LEU A 15 27.76 -4.63 9.79
CA LEU A 15 28.30 -3.52 10.58
C LEU A 15 29.61 -3.88 11.28
N GLU A 16 29.78 -5.13 11.66
CA GLU A 16 30.99 -5.64 12.30
C GLU A 16 32.08 -6.02 11.29
N GLY A 17 31.76 -6.04 9.99
CA GLY A 17 32.66 -6.42 8.90
C GLY A 17 32.77 -7.94 8.67
N ASP A 18 31.91 -8.70 9.30
CA ASP A 18 31.89 -10.17 9.23
C ASP A 18 31.08 -10.71 8.04
N SER A 19 30.36 -9.85 7.33
CA SER A 19 29.67 -10.18 6.10
C SER A 19 29.84 -9.11 5.03
N SER A 20 29.72 -9.53 3.76
CA SER A 20 29.76 -8.65 2.60
C SER A 20 28.58 -8.97 1.67
N MET A 21 28.27 -8.04 0.77
CA MET A 21 27.30 -8.28 -0.29
C MET A 21 28.05 -8.79 -1.53
N ASP A 22 27.60 -9.91 -2.10
CA ASP A 22 28.16 -10.47 -3.32
C ASP A 22 27.98 -9.49 -4.50
N GLU A 23 28.98 -9.39 -5.40
CA GLU A 23 28.96 -8.43 -6.51
C GLU A 23 27.76 -8.63 -7.44
N ASP A 24 27.32 -9.85 -7.67
CA ASP A 24 26.14 -10.14 -8.48
C ASP A 24 24.82 -9.66 -7.83
N VAL A 25 24.76 -9.54 -6.51
CA VAL A 25 23.66 -8.89 -5.79
C VAL A 25 23.70 -7.38 -6.02
N VAL A 26 24.89 -6.78 -5.97
CA VAL A 26 25.12 -5.35 -6.25
C VAL A 26 24.68 -5.00 -7.67
N GLU A 27 25.08 -5.81 -8.65
CA GLU A 27 24.69 -5.63 -10.05
C GLU A 27 23.16 -5.72 -10.24
N ARG A 28 22.50 -6.74 -9.66
CA ARG A 28 21.03 -6.86 -9.71
C ARG A 28 20.34 -5.68 -9.05
N PHE A 29 20.86 -5.18 -7.94
CA PHE A 29 20.32 -3.96 -7.31
C PHE A 29 20.43 -2.77 -8.25
N GLY A 30 21.57 -2.60 -8.92
CA GLY A 30 21.79 -1.56 -9.91
C GLY A 30 20.78 -1.60 -11.07
N GLU A 31 20.52 -2.76 -11.63
CA GLU A 31 19.51 -2.93 -12.69
C GLU A 31 18.08 -2.62 -12.19
N ARG A 32 17.70 -3.09 -11.00
CA ARG A 32 16.41 -2.75 -10.40
C ARG A 32 16.23 -1.24 -10.19
N CYS A 33 17.29 -0.53 -9.79
CA CYS A 33 17.27 0.93 -9.67
C CYS A 33 17.10 1.64 -11.02
N LYS A 34 17.77 1.17 -12.08
CA LYS A 34 17.59 1.67 -13.45
C LYS A 34 16.16 1.46 -13.93
N ASP A 35 15.57 0.31 -13.66
CA ASP A 35 14.18 0.01 -14.02
C ASP A 35 13.18 0.85 -13.22
N ALA A 36 13.45 1.12 -11.95
CA ALA A 36 12.66 2.06 -11.15
C ALA A 36 12.62 3.45 -11.78
N LEU A 37 13.76 3.97 -12.23
CA LEU A 37 13.84 5.26 -12.94
C LEU A 37 13.08 5.22 -14.27
N ARG A 38 13.29 4.18 -15.09
CA ARG A 38 12.59 4.01 -16.36
C ARG A 38 11.07 3.96 -16.15
N LYS A 39 10.60 3.15 -15.19
CA LYS A 39 9.18 3.00 -14.83
C LYS A 39 8.55 4.35 -14.43
N GLN A 40 9.26 5.12 -13.63
CA GLN A 40 8.73 6.37 -13.09
C GLN A 40 8.82 7.54 -14.06
N PHE A 41 9.89 7.68 -14.84
CA PHE A 41 10.11 8.88 -15.67
C PHE A 41 9.78 8.67 -17.16
N ASN A 42 9.87 7.45 -17.68
CA ASN A 42 9.56 7.16 -19.08
C ASN A 42 8.16 6.52 -19.27
N GLY A 43 7.43 6.31 -18.17
CA GLY A 43 6.08 5.75 -18.23
C GLY A 43 5.07 6.69 -18.86
N LYS A 44 4.18 6.13 -19.69
CA LYS A 44 3.03 6.86 -20.25
C LYS A 44 1.94 7.08 -19.18
N LYS A 45 1.12 8.13 -19.36
CA LYS A 45 -0.10 8.30 -18.55
C LYS A 45 -0.97 7.04 -18.72
N ARG A 46 -1.31 6.42 -17.59
CA ARG A 46 -2.13 5.21 -17.60
C ARG A 46 -3.61 5.56 -17.68
N GLU A 47 -4.30 4.90 -18.58
CA GLU A 47 -5.76 4.86 -18.57
C GLU A 47 -6.26 3.99 -17.41
N PHE A 48 -7.52 4.18 -17.03
CA PHE A 48 -8.12 3.33 -16.00
C PHE A 48 -8.11 1.87 -16.44
N THR A 49 -7.59 1.01 -15.59
CA THR A 49 -7.64 -0.44 -15.78
C THR A 49 -7.90 -1.13 -14.44
N LEU A 50 -8.70 -2.18 -14.46
CA LEU A 50 -8.87 -3.05 -13.31
C LEU A 50 -7.57 -3.81 -13.04
N ARG A 51 -7.06 -3.72 -11.82
CA ARG A 51 -5.80 -4.38 -11.42
C ARG A 51 -5.83 -4.81 -9.97
N MET A 52 -5.15 -5.90 -9.67
CA MET A 52 -5.14 -6.50 -8.34
C MET A 52 -4.61 -5.54 -7.26
N SER A 53 -3.64 -4.70 -7.57
CA SER A 53 -3.05 -3.72 -6.63
C SER A 53 -3.97 -2.53 -6.29
N ALA A 54 -5.08 -2.35 -7.01
CA ALA A 54 -5.99 -1.21 -6.80
C ALA A 54 -7.40 -1.63 -6.38
N ILE A 55 -7.82 -2.87 -6.71
CA ILE A 55 -9.22 -3.30 -6.56
C ILE A 55 -9.71 -3.32 -5.11
N GLY A 56 -8.81 -3.41 -4.14
CA GLY A 56 -9.14 -3.34 -2.70
C GLY A 56 -9.46 -1.94 -2.18
N ARG A 57 -9.19 -0.89 -2.96
CA ARG A 57 -9.52 0.49 -2.60
C ARG A 57 -11.03 0.71 -2.49
N PRO A 58 -11.50 1.81 -1.85
CA PRO A 58 -12.91 2.16 -1.85
C PRO A 58 -13.51 2.19 -3.25
N LEU A 59 -14.67 1.56 -3.44
CA LEU A 59 -15.34 1.47 -4.74
C LEU A 59 -15.63 2.87 -5.32
N CYS A 60 -16.12 3.79 -4.49
CA CYS A 60 -16.42 5.17 -4.93
C CYS A 60 -15.19 5.88 -5.54
N GLN A 61 -13.99 5.63 -5.04
CA GLN A 61 -12.76 6.17 -5.62
C GLN A 61 -12.49 5.59 -7.01
N GLN A 62 -12.67 4.28 -7.16
CA GLN A 62 -12.44 3.58 -8.42
C GLN A 62 -13.50 3.92 -9.48
N GLN A 63 -14.76 4.12 -9.06
CA GLN A 63 -15.82 4.62 -9.94
C GLN A 63 -15.48 6.00 -10.51
N MET A 64 -15.06 6.94 -9.66
CA MET A 64 -14.64 8.28 -10.13
C MET A 64 -13.43 8.22 -11.06
N GLU A 65 -12.46 7.31 -10.80
CA GLU A 65 -11.32 7.12 -11.69
C GLU A 65 -11.75 6.57 -13.05
N LYS A 66 -12.68 5.59 -13.07
CA LYS A 66 -13.25 5.00 -14.29
C LYS A 66 -14.04 6.01 -15.11
N GLU A 67 -14.85 6.83 -14.46
CA GLU A 67 -15.66 7.88 -15.10
C GLU A 67 -14.84 9.08 -15.57
N GLY A 68 -13.53 9.07 -15.36
CA GLY A 68 -12.64 10.16 -15.76
C GLY A 68 -12.81 11.45 -14.94
N ALA A 69 -13.32 11.33 -13.71
CA ALA A 69 -13.43 12.47 -12.81
C ALA A 69 -12.07 13.17 -12.62
N LYS A 70 -12.09 14.50 -12.49
CA LYS A 70 -10.86 15.28 -12.32
C LYS A 70 -10.21 15.00 -10.97
N PRO A 71 -9.00 14.39 -10.93
CA PRO A 71 -8.28 14.20 -9.69
C PRO A 71 -7.69 15.51 -9.17
N GLU A 72 -7.39 15.57 -7.88
CA GLU A 72 -6.57 16.65 -7.35
C GLU A 72 -5.18 16.66 -8.01
N PRO A 73 -4.61 17.84 -8.26
CA PRO A 73 -3.27 17.94 -8.82
C PRO A 73 -2.26 17.31 -7.86
N LEU A 74 -1.47 16.39 -8.38
CA LEU A 74 -0.40 15.75 -7.63
C LEU A 74 0.75 16.75 -7.42
N LYS A 75 1.30 16.80 -6.21
CA LYS A 75 2.51 17.57 -5.95
C LYS A 75 3.69 16.95 -6.69
N PRO A 76 4.57 17.74 -7.33
CA PRO A 76 5.76 17.21 -8.03
C PRO A 76 6.62 16.29 -7.15
N SER A 77 6.72 16.58 -5.85
CA SER A 77 7.45 15.75 -4.87
C SER A 77 6.91 14.32 -4.75
N LEU A 78 5.66 14.04 -5.14
CA LEU A 78 5.12 12.68 -5.14
C LEU A 78 5.81 11.80 -6.18
N LYS A 79 6.29 12.39 -7.29
CA LYS A 79 7.05 11.66 -8.29
C LYS A 79 8.32 11.06 -7.69
N LEU A 80 9.07 11.86 -6.93
CA LEU A 80 10.27 11.38 -6.23
C LEU A 80 9.93 10.39 -5.12
N LYS A 81 8.80 10.56 -4.42
CA LYS A 81 8.36 9.60 -3.42
C LYS A 81 8.02 8.23 -4.01
N PHE A 82 7.42 8.18 -5.19
CA PHE A 82 7.16 6.92 -5.89
C PHE A 82 8.45 6.26 -6.35
N THR A 83 9.37 7.05 -6.95
CA THR A 83 10.70 6.56 -7.33
C THR A 83 11.46 6.00 -6.13
N TYR A 84 11.44 6.73 -5.01
CA TYR A 84 12.07 6.30 -3.77
C TYR A 84 11.44 5.00 -3.22
N GLY A 85 10.12 4.84 -3.38
CA GLY A 85 9.42 3.60 -3.02
C GLY A 85 9.93 2.40 -3.83
N ASP A 86 10.05 2.54 -5.15
CA ASP A 86 10.57 1.48 -6.02
C ASP A 86 12.06 1.17 -5.73
N MET A 87 12.89 2.18 -5.40
CA MET A 87 14.29 1.98 -5.00
C MET A 87 14.43 1.28 -3.64
N ILE A 88 13.55 1.59 -2.68
CA ILE A 88 13.51 0.89 -1.39
C ILE A 88 13.17 -0.59 -1.59
N GLU A 89 12.22 -0.89 -2.46
CA GLU A 89 11.88 -2.27 -2.79
C GLU A 89 13.12 -3.01 -3.34
N ALA A 90 13.87 -2.38 -4.26
CA ALA A 90 15.12 -2.92 -4.78
C ALA A 90 16.17 -3.14 -3.66
N LEU A 91 16.29 -2.19 -2.72
CA LEU A 91 17.21 -2.28 -1.59
C LEU A 91 16.84 -3.43 -0.64
N VAL A 92 15.57 -3.54 -0.28
CA VAL A 92 15.08 -4.62 0.60
C VAL A 92 15.34 -5.98 -0.04
N MET A 93 15.13 -6.09 -1.35
CA MET A 93 15.46 -7.31 -2.10
C MET A 93 16.96 -7.65 -2.05
N ALA A 94 17.84 -6.67 -2.29
CA ALA A 94 19.28 -6.87 -2.23
C ALA A 94 19.75 -7.34 -0.83
N VAL A 95 19.20 -6.72 0.21
CA VAL A 95 19.49 -7.11 1.60
C VAL A 95 19.01 -8.54 1.90
N MET A 96 17.83 -8.93 1.43
CA MET A 96 17.32 -10.29 1.61
C MET A 96 18.15 -11.33 0.83
N GLU A 97 18.57 -11.01 -0.39
CA GLU A 97 19.47 -11.88 -1.19
C GLU A 97 20.82 -12.05 -0.48
N ALA A 98 21.42 -10.97 0.00
CA ALA A 98 22.68 -11.02 0.74
C ALA A 98 22.56 -11.78 2.08
N ALA A 99 21.43 -11.63 2.77
CA ALA A 99 21.09 -12.40 3.97
C ALA A 99 20.76 -13.88 3.68
N LYS A 100 20.87 -14.34 2.42
CA LYS A 100 20.56 -15.71 1.99
C LYS A 100 19.16 -16.17 2.35
N VAL A 101 18.20 -15.22 2.29
CA VAL A 101 16.77 -15.55 2.44
C VAL A 101 16.35 -16.46 1.27
N ASN A 102 15.55 -17.49 1.56
CA ASN A 102 15.06 -18.40 0.53
C ASN A 102 13.96 -17.74 -0.33
N ILE A 103 14.38 -16.97 -1.33
CA ILE A 103 13.51 -16.28 -2.29
C ILE A 103 13.22 -17.22 -3.46
N GLU A 104 11.95 -17.59 -3.63
CA GLU A 104 11.49 -18.48 -4.70
C GLU A 104 11.08 -17.73 -5.96
N SER A 105 10.54 -16.51 -5.81
CA SER A 105 10.11 -15.67 -6.94
C SER A 105 10.11 -14.20 -6.54
N PHE A 106 10.36 -13.32 -7.53
CA PHE A 106 10.35 -11.87 -7.40
C PHE A 106 9.68 -11.20 -8.59
N GLN A 107 8.81 -10.19 -8.36
CA GLN A 107 8.11 -9.42 -9.40
C GLN A 107 7.37 -10.30 -10.42
N GLU A 108 6.70 -11.34 -9.93
CA GLU A 108 6.00 -12.31 -10.78
C GLU A 108 4.61 -11.81 -11.18
N GLY A 109 4.29 -11.90 -12.47
CA GLY A 109 2.96 -11.59 -12.99
C GLY A 109 1.94 -12.62 -12.57
N VAL A 110 0.82 -12.15 -11.99
CA VAL A 110 -0.29 -13.00 -11.53
C VAL A 110 -1.64 -12.47 -11.99
N SER A 111 -2.67 -13.32 -11.97
CA SER A 111 -4.02 -12.93 -12.36
C SER A 111 -5.07 -13.50 -11.41
N HIS A 112 -6.20 -12.79 -11.30
CA HIS A 112 -7.38 -13.24 -10.58
C HIS A 112 -8.60 -13.11 -11.47
N THR A 113 -9.42 -14.18 -11.54
CA THR A 113 -10.61 -14.23 -12.37
C THR A 113 -11.86 -14.32 -11.49
N THR A 114 -12.85 -13.49 -11.78
CA THR A 114 -14.17 -13.57 -11.18
C THR A 114 -15.25 -13.40 -12.27
N GLY A 115 -16.14 -14.38 -12.39
CA GLY A 115 -17.03 -14.46 -13.56
C GLY A 115 -16.24 -14.53 -14.87
N SER A 116 -16.57 -13.64 -15.81
CA SER A 116 -15.88 -13.50 -17.10
C SER A 116 -14.69 -12.51 -17.05
N THR A 117 -14.41 -11.87 -15.90
CA THR A 117 -13.43 -10.79 -15.80
C THR A 117 -12.14 -11.29 -15.17
N THR A 118 -11.04 -11.06 -15.85
CA THR A 118 -9.68 -11.34 -15.34
C THR A 118 -8.95 -10.03 -15.10
N ILE A 119 -8.44 -9.84 -13.88
CA ILE A 119 -7.58 -8.71 -13.52
C ILE A 119 -6.16 -9.22 -13.29
N LYS A 120 -5.18 -8.37 -13.62
CA LYS A 120 -3.75 -8.70 -13.52
C LYS A 120 -3.07 -7.92 -12.40
N GLY A 121 -1.96 -8.46 -11.91
CA GLY A 121 -1.08 -7.81 -10.95
C GLY A 121 0.33 -8.39 -11.05
N THR A 122 1.23 -7.80 -10.30
CA THR A 122 2.61 -8.29 -10.10
C THR A 122 2.80 -8.41 -8.61
N LEU A 123 3.04 -9.62 -8.12
CA LEU A 123 3.41 -9.82 -6.73
C LEU A 123 4.87 -9.41 -6.50
N ASP A 124 5.20 -8.99 -5.29
CA ASP A 124 6.56 -8.54 -5.00
C ASP A 124 7.51 -9.72 -4.79
N VAL A 125 7.22 -10.62 -3.84
CA VAL A 125 8.14 -11.71 -3.51
C VAL A 125 7.44 -12.93 -2.91
N ILE A 126 7.98 -14.13 -3.21
CA ILE A 126 7.64 -15.39 -2.54
C ILE A 126 8.86 -15.83 -1.72
N ILE A 127 8.67 -16.07 -0.42
CA ILE A 127 9.68 -16.49 0.54
C ILE A 127 9.13 -17.66 1.35
N ASP A 128 9.85 -18.78 1.40
CA ASP A 128 9.47 -19.98 2.14
C ASP A 128 8.00 -20.39 1.92
N GLY A 129 7.59 -20.44 0.65
CA GLY A 129 6.23 -20.82 0.26
C GLY A 129 5.14 -19.82 0.66
N LYS A 130 5.47 -18.57 0.94
CA LYS A 130 4.50 -17.50 1.31
C LYS A 130 4.70 -16.27 0.46
N VAL A 131 3.57 -15.66 0.08
CA VAL A 131 3.58 -14.38 -0.64
C VAL A 131 3.76 -13.24 0.33
N TYR A 132 4.74 -12.37 0.09
CA TYR A 132 4.92 -11.12 0.83
C TYR A 132 4.85 -9.93 -0.12
N ASP A 133 4.47 -8.78 0.44
CA ASP A 133 4.40 -7.53 -0.28
C ASP A 133 5.29 -6.50 0.44
N ILE A 134 6.18 -5.84 -0.30
CA ILE A 134 7.17 -4.91 0.25
C ILE A 134 6.59 -3.50 0.33
N LYS A 135 6.69 -2.85 1.48
CA LYS A 135 6.13 -1.51 1.70
C LYS A 135 7.15 -0.53 2.26
N SER A 136 7.33 0.58 1.56
CA SER A 136 8.04 1.74 2.12
C SER A 136 7.09 2.56 2.98
N ALA A 137 7.32 2.61 4.29
CA ALA A 137 6.45 3.28 5.26
C ALA A 137 7.03 4.62 5.75
N SER A 138 6.17 5.58 6.08
CA SER A 138 6.56 6.72 6.91
C SER A 138 6.75 6.24 8.35
N GLN A 139 7.52 6.98 9.16
CA GLN A 139 7.70 6.71 10.58
C GLN A 139 6.37 6.50 11.31
N HIS A 140 5.37 7.33 11.01
CA HIS A 140 4.04 7.20 11.63
C HIS A 140 3.36 5.87 11.25
N ALA A 141 3.34 5.50 9.96
CA ALA A 141 2.74 4.25 9.51
C ALA A 141 3.53 3.03 10.02
N PHE A 142 4.86 3.11 10.03
CA PHE A 142 5.72 2.05 10.56
C PHE A 142 5.41 1.77 12.04
N LYS A 143 5.53 2.78 12.91
CA LYS A 143 5.30 2.63 14.36
C LYS A 143 3.87 2.25 14.73
N ASN A 144 2.87 2.77 14.01
CA ASN A 144 1.47 2.60 14.40
C ASN A 144 0.78 1.42 13.71
N LYS A 145 1.41 0.82 12.70
CA LYS A 145 0.87 -0.31 11.95
C LYS A 145 1.89 -1.43 11.80
N PHE A 146 2.88 -1.26 10.93
CA PHE A 146 3.71 -2.38 10.43
C PHE A 146 4.60 -3.05 11.48
N SER A 147 5.18 -2.31 12.42
CA SER A 147 6.07 -2.87 13.45
C SER A 147 5.35 -3.35 14.71
N ARG A 148 4.02 -3.29 14.74
CA ARG A 148 3.23 -3.72 15.90
C ARG A 148 2.87 -5.21 15.80
N SER A 149 2.74 -5.86 16.94
CA SER A 149 2.23 -7.24 17.03
C SER A 149 0.78 -7.38 16.53
N ASP A 150 -0.05 -6.33 16.68
CA ASP A 150 -1.41 -6.22 16.17
C ASP A 150 -1.48 -5.47 14.81
N GLY A 151 -0.36 -5.33 14.12
CA GLY A 151 -0.20 -4.48 12.92
C GLY A 151 -1.17 -4.80 11.80
N PHE A 152 -1.42 -6.08 11.55
CA PHE A 152 -2.41 -6.50 10.55
C PHE A 152 -3.81 -5.97 10.87
N ALA A 153 -4.26 -6.10 12.12
CA ALA A 153 -5.55 -5.57 12.56
C ALA A 153 -5.61 -4.04 12.42
N LYS A 154 -4.51 -3.34 12.74
CA LYS A 154 -4.40 -1.89 12.56
C LYS A 154 -4.48 -1.45 11.08
N ILE A 155 -3.95 -2.24 10.17
CA ILE A 155 -4.11 -1.98 8.74
C ILE A 155 -5.56 -2.24 8.32
N ALA A 156 -6.19 -3.30 8.82
CA ALA A 156 -7.56 -3.66 8.49
C ALA A 156 -8.61 -2.63 8.97
N GLU A 157 -8.32 -1.89 10.06
CA GLU A 157 -9.22 -0.84 10.58
C GLU A 157 -9.43 0.31 9.56
N ASP A 158 -8.42 0.64 8.73
CA ASP A 158 -8.45 1.81 7.84
C ASP A 158 -7.73 1.58 6.51
N ASP A 159 -7.88 0.42 5.89
CA ASP A 159 -7.23 0.04 4.63
C ASP A 159 -7.68 0.89 3.42
N ALA A 160 -7.30 2.17 3.44
CA ALA A 160 -7.61 3.11 2.37
C ALA A 160 -6.91 2.79 1.03
N PHE A 161 -5.84 1.99 1.09
CA PHE A 161 -5.02 1.64 -0.07
C PHE A 161 -5.35 0.26 -0.64
N GLY A 162 -6.13 -0.57 0.06
CA GLY A 162 -6.52 -1.90 -0.39
C GLY A 162 -5.43 -2.95 -0.19
N TYR A 163 -4.52 -2.76 0.76
CA TYR A 163 -3.38 -3.66 1.03
C TYR A 163 -3.81 -5.08 1.39
N ILE A 164 -4.89 -5.21 2.16
CA ILE A 164 -5.43 -6.51 2.57
C ILE A 164 -5.90 -7.29 1.33
N ALA A 165 -6.71 -6.65 0.48
CA ALA A 165 -7.19 -7.30 -0.74
C ALA A 165 -6.05 -7.62 -1.72
N GLN A 166 -5.07 -6.71 -1.88
CA GLN A 166 -3.89 -6.93 -2.71
C GLN A 166 -3.14 -8.20 -2.28
N GLY A 167 -2.77 -8.30 -1.01
CA GLY A 167 -2.01 -9.43 -0.49
C GLY A 167 -2.75 -10.76 -0.64
N TYR A 168 -4.04 -10.80 -0.29
CA TYR A 168 -4.83 -12.03 -0.43
C TYR A 168 -5.16 -12.41 -1.87
N LEU A 169 -5.31 -11.46 -2.78
CA LEU A 169 -5.46 -11.75 -4.21
C LEU A 169 -4.17 -12.36 -4.78
N TYR A 170 -3.02 -11.81 -4.45
CA TYR A 170 -1.72 -12.35 -4.90
C TYR A 170 -1.49 -13.75 -4.35
N SER A 171 -1.72 -13.96 -3.06
CA SER A 171 -1.59 -15.27 -2.42
C SER A 171 -2.56 -16.29 -3.01
N SER A 172 -3.79 -15.89 -3.29
CA SER A 172 -4.79 -16.77 -3.91
C SER A 172 -4.45 -17.15 -5.35
N ALA A 173 -3.85 -16.21 -6.11
CA ALA A 173 -3.43 -16.46 -7.49
C ALA A 173 -2.28 -17.48 -7.58
N LYS A 174 -1.52 -17.67 -6.51
CA LYS A 174 -0.42 -18.64 -6.40
C LYS A 174 -0.80 -19.88 -5.60
N ASP A 175 -1.99 -19.90 -5.03
CA ASP A 175 -2.42 -20.93 -4.06
C ASP A 175 -1.44 -21.09 -2.89
N LEU A 176 -0.87 -19.98 -2.45
CA LEU A 176 0.06 -19.89 -1.32
C LEU A 176 -0.53 -19.05 -0.19
N PRO A 177 -0.06 -19.23 1.06
CA PRO A 177 -0.43 -18.35 2.16
C PRO A 177 0.06 -16.91 1.93
N PHE A 178 -0.72 -15.92 2.38
CA PHE A 178 -0.21 -14.55 2.51
C PHE A 178 0.65 -14.45 3.78
N GLY A 179 1.94 -14.21 3.63
CA GLY A 179 2.90 -14.04 4.73
C GLY A 179 2.76 -12.70 5.44
N GLY A 180 2.34 -11.67 4.71
CA GLY A 180 2.18 -10.32 5.22
C GLY A 180 2.99 -9.27 4.46
N TRP A 181 3.40 -8.23 5.17
CA TRP A 181 4.18 -7.13 4.59
C TRP A 181 5.58 -7.08 5.17
N ILE A 182 6.58 -6.88 4.31
CA ILE A 182 7.94 -6.50 4.69
C ILE A 182 7.99 -4.98 4.58
N ALA A 183 8.00 -4.30 5.72
CA ALA A 183 7.93 -2.84 5.78
C ALA A 183 9.29 -2.23 6.09
N TYR A 184 9.71 -1.27 5.27
CA TYR A 184 10.90 -0.45 5.46
C TYR A 184 10.50 0.94 5.96
N ASN A 185 11.07 1.38 7.06
CA ASN A 185 10.89 2.73 7.59
C ASN A 185 11.80 3.73 6.86
N LYS A 186 11.21 4.62 6.09
CA LYS A 186 11.95 5.60 5.26
C LYS A 186 12.77 6.62 6.04
N GLU A 187 12.50 6.79 7.32
CA GLU A 187 13.15 7.80 8.15
C GLU A 187 14.27 7.21 9.00
N THR A 188 14.15 5.94 9.41
CA THR A 188 15.11 5.32 10.34
C THR A 188 15.90 4.17 9.71
N GLY A 189 15.44 3.60 8.60
CA GLY A 189 16.04 2.42 7.99
C GLY A 189 15.59 1.08 8.61
N ASP A 190 14.75 1.12 9.65
CA ASP A 190 14.26 -0.10 10.30
C ASP A 190 13.44 -0.96 9.33
N ILE A 191 13.53 -2.28 9.47
CA ILE A 191 12.71 -3.27 8.75
C ILE A 191 11.85 -4.03 9.76
N ALA A 192 10.58 -4.27 9.40
CA ALA A 192 9.67 -5.09 10.17
C ALA A 192 8.85 -6.01 9.27
N VAL A 193 8.58 -7.22 9.75
CA VAL A 193 7.67 -8.17 9.10
C VAL A 193 6.31 -8.13 9.80
N CYS A 194 5.35 -7.45 9.19
CA CYS A 194 3.96 -7.41 9.66
C CYS A 194 3.23 -8.65 9.15
N LYS A 195 3.12 -9.67 9.98
CA LYS A 195 2.58 -10.98 9.60
C LYS A 195 1.07 -10.93 9.35
N ALA A 196 0.62 -11.59 8.29
CA ALA A 196 -0.79 -11.87 8.09
C ALA A 196 -1.25 -13.01 9.01
N PRO A 197 -2.49 -12.94 9.56
CA PRO A 197 -3.03 -14.04 10.33
C PRO A 197 -3.31 -15.27 9.46
N ALA A 198 -3.14 -16.45 10.03
CA ALA A 198 -3.44 -17.72 9.34
C ALA A 198 -4.95 -17.97 9.12
N SER A 199 -5.80 -17.00 9.40
CA SER A 199 -7.26 -17.14 9.33
C SER A 199 -7.80 -16.97 7.91
N ASP A 200 -8.49 -17.97 7.42
CA ASP A 200 -9.22 -17.92 6.15
C ASP A 200 -10.37 -16.90 6.12
N ALA A 201 -10.84 -16.45 7.27
CA ALA A 201 -11.90 -15.45 7.35
C ALA A 201 -11.49 -14.12 6.70
N TYR A 202 -10.26 -13.67 6.95
CA TYR A 202 -9.72 -12.46 6.30
C TYR A 202 -9.56 -12.66 4.80
N LYS A 203 -9.04 -13.82 4.37
CA LYS A 203 -8.89 -14.19 2.94
C LYS A 203 -10.25 -14.11 2.23
N ARG A 204 -11.27 -14.83 2.77
CA ARG A 204 -12.62 -14.83 2.18
C ARG A 204 -13.24 -13.43 2.14
N SER A 205 -13.13 -12.65 3.21
CA SER A 205 -13.64 -11.28 3.29
C SER A 205 -12.97 -10.37 2.26
N ALA A 206 -11.64 -10.41 2.17
CA ALA A 206 -10.85 -9.57 1.27
C ALA A 206 -11.13 -9.88 -0.21
N ILE A 207 -11.12 -11.16 -0.58
CA ILE A 207 -11.44 -11.62 -1.94
C ILE A 207 -12.91 -11.32 -2.27
N GLY A 208 -13.82 -11.55 -1.34
CA GLY A 208 -15.25 -11.24 -1.53
C GLY A 208 -15.48 -9.74 -1.77
N LYS A 209 -14.78 -8.86 -1.04
CA LYS A 209 -14.82 -7.41 -1.28
C LYS A 209 -14.25 -7.04 -2.65
N ALA A 210 -13.11 -7.63 -3.03
CA ALA A 210 -12.50 -7.39 -4.33
C ALA A 210 -13.44 -7.82 -5.48
N ASN A 211 -14.03 -9.00 -5.38
CA ASN A 211 -14.99 -9.51 -6.38
C ASN A 211 -16.23 -8.62 -6.51
N LYS A 212 -16.77 -8.13 -5.39
CA LYS A 212 -17.86 -7.13 -5.41
C LYS A 212 -17.46 -5.84 -6.11
N ASN A 213 -16.26 -5.34 -5.86
CA ASN A 213 -15.74 -4.15 -6.53
C ASN A 213 -15.56 -4.40 -8.04
N ILE A 214 -14.98 -5.55 -8.44
CA ILE A 214 -14.84 -5.93 -9.85
C ILE A 214 -16.21 -5.92 -10.53
N LYS A 215 -17.15 -6.65 -9.96
CA LYS A 215 -18.52 -6.75 -10.51
C LYS A 215 -19.15 -5.36 -10.65
N ALA A 216 -19.12 -4.53 -9.61
CA ALA A 216 -19.72 -3.20 -9.65
C ALA A 216 -19.08 -2.29 -10.72
N LEU A 217 -17.76 -2.41 -10.94
CA LEU A 217 -17.06 -1.65 -11.97
C LEU A 217 -17.30 -2.17 -13.37
N VAL A 218 -17.48 -3.47 -13.55
CA VAL A 218 -17.80 -4.09 -14.85
C VAL A 218 -19.25 -3.83 -15.24
N ASP A 219 -20.17 -3.91 -14.29
CA ASP A 219 -21.61 -3.69 -14.50
C ASP A 219 -22.00 -2.20 -14.54
N ASP A 220 -21.02 -1.28 -14.51
CA ASP A 220 -21.26 0.18 -14.50
C ASP A 220 -22.23 0.65 -13.42
N VAL A 221 -22.15 0.04 -12.23
CA VAL A 221 -22.98 0.46 -11.09
C VAL A 221 -22.75 1.95 -10.82
N PRO A 222 -23.82 2.78 -10.75
CA PRO A 222 -23.68 4.22 -10.58
C PRO A 222 -22.87 4.60 -9.35
N PHE A 223 -22.12 5.71 -9.46
CA PHE A 223 -21.34 6.25 -8.35
C PHE A 223 -22.21 6.50 -7.10
N LYS A 224 -21.71 6.05 -5.97
CA LYS A 224 -22.26 6.35 -4.66
C LYS A 224 -21.15 6.64 -3.66
N ARG A 225 -21.25 7.81 -2.99
CA ARG A 225 -20.34 8.15 -1.89
C ARG A 225 -20.47 7.09 -0.79
N GLN A 226 -19.35 6.45 -0.40
CA GLN A 226 -19.34 5.37 0.60
C GLN A 226 -19.10 5.86 2.03
N PHE A 227 -18.58 7.07 2.19
CA PHE A 227 -18.16 7.58 3.49
C PHE A 227 -18.92 8.85 3.85
N GLU A 228 -19.43 8.88 5.07
CA GLU A 228 -20.06 10.03 5.68
C GLU A 228 -19.04 10.93 6.37
N LYS A 229 -19.46 12.15 6.75
CA LYS A 229 -18.68 13.05 7.59
C LYS A 229 -18.48 12.45 8.99
N VAL A 230 -17.31 12.70 9.58
CA VAL A 230 -16.92 12.16 10.89
C VAL A 230 -16.80 13.31 11.89
N LYS A 231 -17.32 13.14 13.11
CA LYS A 231 -17.14 14.12 14.20
C LYS A 231 -15.65 14.30 14.50
N GLU A 232 -15.18 15.55 14.50
CA GLU A 232 -13.80 15.85 14.86
C GLU A 232 -13.58 15.58 16.34
N LYS A 233 -12.45 14.93 16.64
CA LYS A 233 -11.96 14.79 18.02
C LYS A 233 -10.60 15.50 18.15
N PHE A 234 -10.46 16.25 19.24
CA PHE A 234 -9.19 16.82 19.68
C PHE A 234 -8.94 16.39 21.12
N ARG A 235 -7.79 15.72 21.36
CA ARG A 235 -7.47 15.13 22.68
C ARG A 235 -8.65 14.32 23.26
N ASN A 236 -9.24 13.45 22.42
CA ASN A 236 -10.42 12.61 22.72
C ASN A 236 -11.74 13.35 23.02
N LYS A 237 -11.77 14.68 22.96
CA LYS A 237 -13.01 15.47 23.10
C LYS A 237 -13.57 15.82 21.73
N ILE A 238 -14.91 15.75 21.58
CA ILE A 238 -15.63 16.17 20.38
C ILE A 238 -15.60 17.70 20.32
N THR A 239 -15.16 18.27 19.18
CA THR A 239 -15.03 19.74 19.00
C THR A 239 -16.29 20.42 18.49
N GLY A 240 -17.28 19.64 18.03
CA GLY A 240 -18.47 20.16 17.35
C GLY A 240 -18.29 20.29 15.83
N ASN A 241 -17.08 20.18 15.31
CA ASN A 241 -16.79 20.19 13.88
C ASN A 241 -16.92 18.80 13.26
N TYR A 242 -17.03 18.76 11.93
CA TYR A 242 -17.00 17.53 11.15
C TYR A 242 -15.82 17.56 10.18
N THR A 243 -15.20 16.40 9.98
CA THR A 243 -14.12 16.18 8.98
C THR A 243 -14.54 15.09 8.00
N ILE A 244 -13.87 15.03 6.85
CA ILE A 244 -14.01 13.87 5.97
C ILE A 244 -13.40 12.62 6.63
N ALA A 245 -13.94 11.45 6.30
CA ALA A 245 -13.42 10.17 6.77
C ALA A 245 -11.96 9.97 6.40
N LEU A 246 -11.23 9.11 7.13
CA LEU A 246 -9.81 8.86 6.91
C LEU A 246 -9.54 8.37 5.48
N ASN A 247 -10.36 7.46 4.97
CA ASN A 247 -10.26 6.96 3.59
C ASN A 247 -10.36 8.08 2.55
N CYS A 248 -11.20 9.09 2.80
CA CYS A 248 -11.35 10.25 1.91
C CYS A 248 -10.12 11.16 1.94
N ARG A 249 -9.34 11.21 3.03
CA ARG A 249 -8.13 12.06 3.11
C ARG A 249 -7.08 11.65 2.09
N TYR A 250 -6.98 10.35 1.78
CA TYR A 250 -6.05 9.78 0.81
C TYR A 250 -6.63 9.66 -0.60
N CYS A 251 -7.91 9.99 -0.78
CA CYS A 251 -8.56 9.93 -2.09
C CYS A 251 -8.19 11.14 -2.95
N ASN A 252 -7.73 10.90 -4.17
CA ASN A 252 -7.39 11.96 -5.11
C ASN A 252 -8.62 12.67 -5.70
N PHE A 253 -9.82 12.14 -5.47
CA PHE A 253 -11.09 12.67 -5.98
C PHE A 253 -11.95 13.32 -4.90
N LYS A 254 -11.39 13.60 -3.71
CA LYS A 254 -12.19 14.13 -2.59
C LYS A 254 -12.86 15.46 -2.91
N THR A 255 -12.17 16.38 -3.61
CA THR A 255 -12.75 17.64 -4.03
C THR A 255 -13.85 17.46 -5.09
N SER A 256 -13.66 16.57 -6.06
CA SER A 256 -14.70 16.22 -7.04
C SER A 256 -15.90 15.51 -6.38
N CYS A 257 -15.66 14.68 -5.36
CA CYS A 257 -16.69 13.91 -4.66
C CYS A 257 -17.53 14.75 -3.69
N TRP A 258 -16.88 15.68 -2.98
CA TRP A 258 -17.53 16.48 -1.94
C TRP A 258 -17.91 17.89 -2.42
N GLY A 259 -17.34 18.37 -3.55
CA GLY A 259 -17.59 19.70 -4.10
C GLY A 259 -17.32 20.80 -3.06
N ASN A 260 -18.25 21.73 -2.97
CA ASN A 260 -18.18 22.87 -2.05
C ASN A 260 -18.53 22.51 -0.59
N GLU A 261 -18.84 21.24 -0.30
CA GLU A 261 -19.13 20.80 1.06
C GLU A 261 -17.89 20.80 1.96
N ILE A 262 -16.66 20.76 1.38
CA ILE A 262 -15.41 20.64 2.15
C ILE A 262 -14.51 21.85 2.04
N VAL A 263 -13.87 22.18 3.17
CA VAL A 263 -12.91 23.29 3.29
C VAL A 263 -11.60 22.76 3.87
N PHE A 264 -10.49 23.14 3.25
CA PHE A 264 -9.16 22.82 3.77
C PHE A 264 -8.65 23.91 4.70
N ARG A 265 -8.29 23.54 5.92
CA ARG A 265 -7.68 24.47 6.90
C ARG A 265 -6.28 24.00 7.25
N LYS A 266 -5.28 24.85 6.98
CA LYS A 266 -3.94 24.71 7.51
C LYS A 266 -3.96 25.01 9.00
N ASN A 267 -3.30 24.17 9.78
CA ASN A 267 -3.09 24.50 11.19
C ASN A 267 -1.80 25.32 11.33
N PRO A 268 -1.88 26.58 11.78
CA PRO A 268 -0.70 27.44 11.91
C PRO A 268 0.28 27.00 13.00
N ARG A 269 -0.13 26.10 13.90
CA ARG A 269 0.69 25.62 15.03
C ARG A 269 1.30 24.24 14.81
N GLY A 270 1.54 23.82 13.56
CA GLY A 270 2.21 22.55 13.24
C GLY A 270 1.37 21.29 13.45
N ALA A 271 0.13 21.36 13.93
CA ALA A 271 -0.80 20.23 13.93
C ALA A 271 -1.26 19.96 12.48
N SER A 272 -1.59 18.70 12.21
CA SER A 272 -1.96 18.27 10.85
C SER A 272 -3.10 19.10 10.26
N SER A 273 -2.87 19.65 9.06
CA SER A 273 -3.91 20.30 8.27
C SER A 273 -5.06 19.34 8.00
N LYS A 274 -6.30 19.84 8.02
CA LYS A 274 -7.51 19.01 7.93
C LYS A 274 -8.46 19.49 6.85
N TRP A 275 -9.22 18.56 6.31
CA TRP A 275 -10.41 18.81 5.51
C TRP A 275 -11.65 18.76 6.39
N TYR A 276 -12.33 19.87 6.53
CA TYR A 276 -13.60 20.00 7.27
C TYR A 276 -14.79 19.87 6.33
N VAL A 277 -15.92 19.38 6.85
CA VAL A 277 -17.21 19.41 6.15
C VAL A 277 -18.00 20.58 6.72
N GLY A 278 -18.20 21.60 5.88
CA GLY A 278 -18.67 22.92 6.29
C GLY A 278 -17.55 23.78 6.91
N GLU A 279 -17.87 25.04 7.22
CA GLU A 279 -16.92 25.93 7.89
C GLU A 279 -16.68 25.48 9.34
N PRO A 280 -15.43 25.28 9.78
CA PRO A 280 -15.14 24.93 11.16
C PRO A 280 -15.38 26.11 12.09
N LYS A 281 -15.93 25.80 13.27
CA LYS A 281 -16.15 26.76 14.37
C LYS A 281 -14.89 27.08 15.14
#